data_1d34a8a40cad45b557f50f8812a329ed
#
_entry.id   1d34a8a40cad45b557f50f8812a329ed
#
_cell.length_a   1.000
_cell.length_b   1.000
_cell.length_c   1.000
_cell.angle_alpha   90.00
_cell.angle_beta   90.00
_cell.angle_gamma   90.00
#
_symmetry.space_group_name_H-M   'P 1'
#
loop_
_entity.id
_entity.type
_entity.pdbx_description
1 polymer ?
#
loop_
_entity_poly.entity_id
_entity_poly.type
_entity_poly.pdbx_seq_one_letter_code
_entity_poly.pdbx_strand_id
1 'polypeptide(L)'
;VDRVDFKASQSFIEPVVTIRLVDKKGNTIEPEHSTSEAANKSGNSIHFGSSVNIQTPLNEMESGCAIVFELRHYKPLRKKQSVRVWSFMDLEEFRDKEGAIALEIYAKPADYLRRPRSLRLFSRKPLYFHVTLHHRHF
;
A
#
# COMPACT_ATOMS: atom_id res chain seq x y z
N VAL A 1 5.45 5.08 -3.49
CA VAL A 1 5.85 4.35 -2.26
C VAL A 1 7.34 4.53 -2.05
N ASP A 2 7.72 5.10 -0.91
CA ASP A 2 9.12 5.33 -0.58
C ASP A 2 9.75 4.09 0.05
N ARG A 3 9.20 3.65 1.16
CA ARG A 3 9.69 2.47 1.87
C ARG A 3 8.61 1.86 2.75
N VAL A 4 8.82 0.61 3.12
CA VAL A 4 7.98 -0.09 4.08
C VAL A 4 8.89 -0.58 5.22
N ASP A 5 8.55 -0.23 6.45
CA ASP A 5 9.26 -0.71 7.63
C ASP A 5 8.88 -2.17 7.88
N PHE A 6 9.87 -3.04 7.98
CA PHE A 6 9.62 -4.44 8.23
C PHE A 6 10.86 -5.13 8.77
N LYS A 7 10.72 -5.81 9.90
CA LYS A 7 11.81 -6.61 10.46
C LYS A 7 12.12 -7.78 9.53
N ALA A 8 13.38 -8.18 9.49
CA ALA A 8 13.84 -9.26 8.64
C ALA A 8 13.53 -9.02 7.15
N SER A 9 13.67 -7.79 6.67
CA SER A 9 13.43 -7.41 5.28
C SER A 9 14.21 -8.26 4.29
N GLN A 10 15.36 -8.81 4.71
CA GLN A 10 16.21 -9.65 3.88
C GLN A 10 15.58 -10.99 3.52
N SER A 11 14.57 -11.44 4.28
CA SER A 11 13.86 -12.70 4.00
C SER A 11 12.90 -12.60 2.83
N PHE A 12 12.61 -11.39 2.36
CA PHE A 12 11.67 -11.18 1.27
C PHE A 12 12.34 -11.37 -0.08
N ILE A 13 11.67 -12.12 -0.95
CA ILE A 13 12.12 -12.37 -2.33
C ILE A 13 11.25 -11.55 -3.26
N GLU A 14 11.90 -10.71 -4.09
CA GLU A 14 11.23 -9.87 -5.09
C GLU A 14 10.03 -9.09 -4.52
N PRO A 15 10.19 -8.36 -3.40
CA PRO A 15 9.06 -7.64 -2.81
C PRO A 15 8.58 -6.52 -3.72
N VAL A 16 7.25 -6.41 -3.85
CA VAL A 16 6.59 -5.32 -4.56
C VAL A 16 5.40 -4.84 -3.75
N VAL A 17 4.97 -3.59 -3.97
CA VAL A 17 3.72 -3.08 -3.40
C VAL A 17 2.73 -2.93 -4.54
N THR A 18 1.57 -3.57 -4.42
CA THR A 18 0.44 -3.33 -5.32
C THR A 18 -0.43 -2.23 -4.74
N ILE A 19 -0.94 -1.37 -5.60
CA ILE A 19 -1.70 -0.18 -5.24
C ILE A 19 -3.02 -0.24 -5.99
N ARG A 20 -4.13 -0.21 -5.23
CA ARG A 20 -5.49 -0.29 -5.79
C ARG A 20 -6.31 0.90 -5.35
N LEU A 21 -7.03 1.49 -6.28
CA LEU A 21 -8.08 2.43 -5.95
C LEU A 21 -9.39 1.66 -5.88
N VAL A 22 -10.05 1.69 -4.72
CA VAL A 22 -11.30 0.95 -4.48
C VAL A 22 -12.42 1.90 -4.08
N ASP A 23 -13.67 1.50 -4.34
CA ASP A 23 -14.85 2.22 -3.89
C ASP A 23 -15.26 1.77 -2.49
N LYS A 24 -16.37 2.32 -1.96
CA LYS A 24 -16.86 1.96 -0.63
C LYS A 24 -17.32 0.51 -0.51
N LYS A 25 -17.60 -0.15 -1.62
CA LYS A 25 -17.98 -1.57 -1.65
C LYS A 25 -16.78 -2.49 -1.81
N GLY A 26 -15.57 -1.95 -1.89
CA GLY A 26 -14.35 -2.71 -2.07
C GLY A 26 -14.05 -3.09 -3.51
N ASN A 27 -14.79 -2.56 -4.49
CA ASN A 27 -14.55 -2.83 -5.90
C ASN A 27 -13.41 -1.97 -6.43
N THR A 28 -12.53 -2.56 -7.21
CA THR A 28 -11.42 -1.84 -7.84
C THR A 28 -11.98 -0.96 -8.97
N ILE A 29 -11.65 0.34 -8.94
CA ILE A 29 -12.16 1.34 -9.88
C ILE A 29 -11.35 1.39 -11.17
N GLU A 30 -10.05 1.18 -11.07
CA GLU A 30 -9.13 1.18 -12.22
C GLU A 30 -8.17 0.00 -12.09
N PRO A 31 -7.44 -0.40 -13.16
CA PRO A 31 -6.48 -1.49 -13.06
C PRO A 31 -5.45 -1.23 -11.97
N GLU A 32 -5.08 -2.28 -11.23
CA GLU A 32 -4.08 -2.14 -10.17
C GLU A 32 -2.73 -1.67 -10.71
N HIS A 33 -2.01 -0.95 -9.87
CA HIS A 33 -0.65 -0.54 -10.13
C HIS A 33 0.30 -1.34 -9.25
N SER A 34 1.53 -1.52 -9.70
CA SER A 34 2.58 -2.13 -8.90
C SER A 34 3.83 -1.27 -8.94
N THR A 35 4.54 -1.23 -7.82
CA THR A 35 5.88 -0.64 -7.80
C THR A 35 6.82 -1.55 -8.56
N SER A 36 7.99 -1.01 -8.94
CA SER A 36 9.12 -1.84 -9.32
C SER A 36 9.56 -2.68 -8.13
N GLU A 37 10.35 -3.73 -8.39
CA GLU A 37 10.97 -4.48 -7.30
C GLU A 37 11.79 -3.54 -6.40
N ALA A 38 11.89 -3.91 -5.13
CA ALA A 38 12.63 -3.09 -4.18
C ALA A 38 14.08 -2.90 -4.61
N ALA A 39 14.52 -1.65 -4.64
CA ALA A 39 15.89 -1.31 -4.98
C ALA A 39 16.85 -1.73 -3.86
N ASN A 40 16.39 -1.74 -2.60
CA ASN A 40 17.23 -2.00 -1.45
C ASN A 40 16.42 -2.58 -0.29
N LYS A 41 16.95 -3.61 0.33
CA LYS A 41 16.44 -4.19 1.57
C LYS A 41 17.52 -4.02 2.62
N SER A 42 17.34 -3.10 3.53
CA SER A 42 18.32 -2.80 4.57
C SER A 42 17.71 -2.89 5.96
N GLY A 43 18.21 -3.83 6.77
CA GLY A 43 17.81 -3.96 8.16
C GLY A 43 16.31 -4.12 8.33
N ASN A 44 15.65 -3.07 8.82
CA ASN A 44 14.24 -3.06 9.15
C ASN A 44 13.39 -2.32 8.10
N SER A 45 13.88 -2.12 6.89
CA SER A 45 13.15 -1.41 5.85
C SER A 45 13.35 -2.00 4.47
N ILE A 46 12.31 -1.93 3.65
CA ILE A 46 12.34 -2.26 2.23
C ILE A 46 12.12 -0.97 1.46
N HIS A 47 13.10 -0.56 0.67
CA HIS A 47 13.06 0.71 -0.07
C HIS A 47 12.65 0.49 -1.51
N PHE A 48 11.64 1.21 -1.94
CA PHE A 48 11.10 1.12 -3.30
C PHE A 48 11.44 2.34 -4.15
N GLY A 49 11.23 3.56 -3.63
CA GLY A 49 11.47 4.78 -4.38
C GLY A 49 10.70 4.82 -5.70
N SER A 50 9.55 4.16 -5.76
CA SER A 50 8.79 3.94 -6.99
C SER A 50 7.55 4.82 -6.99
N SER A 51 7.22 5.39 -8.16
CA SER A 51 6.04 6.22 -8.34
C SER A 51 5.04 5.53 -9.25
N VAL A 52 3.75 5.65 -8.91
CA VAL A 52 2.65 5.24 -9.77
C VAL A 52 1.68 6.39 -9.92
N ASN A 53 0.94 6.41 -11.03
CA ASN A 53 -0.04 7.44 -11.31
C ASN A 53 -1.45 6.85 -11.24
N ILE A 54 -2.24 7.32 -10.26
CA ILE A 54 -3.66 7.01 -10.20
C ILE A 54 -4.33 7.80 -11.33
N GLN A 55 -5.07 7.11 -12.19
CA GLN A 55 -5.64 7.68 -13.39
C GLN A 55 -6.99 8.37 -13.16
N THR A 56 -7.72 7.94 -12.15
CA THR A 56 -9.05 8.49 -11.85
C THR A 56 -8.91 9.88 -11.22
N PRO A 57 -9.51 10.92 -11.81
CA PRO A 57 -9.45 12.27 -11.22
C PRO A 57 -10.14 12.32 -9.85
N LEU A 58 -9.61 13.15 -8.94
CA LEU A 58 -10.16 13.30 -7.60
C LEU A 58 -11.64 13.71 -7.62
N ASN A 59 -12.03 14.58 -8.55
CA ASN A 59 -13.42 15.04 -8.66
C ASN A 59 -14.39 13.96 -9.16
N GLU A 60 -13.88 12.85 -9.66
CA GLU A 60 -14.70 11.70 -10.07
C GLU A 60 -14.76 10.61 -9.00
N MET A 61 -14.03 10.77 -7.90
CA MET A 61 -14.05 9.83 -6.79
C MET A 61 -15.21 10.09 -5.86
N GLU A 62 -16.05 9.08 -5.68
CA GLU A 62 -17.18 9.15 -4.76
C GLU A 62 -16.72 8.96 -3.32
N SER A 63 -17.55 9.39 -2.37
CA SER A 63 -17.31 9.17 -0.94
C SER A 63 -17.12 7.68 -0.66
N GLY A 64 -16.17 7.36 0.20
CA GLY A 64 -15.84 5.97 0.55
C GLY A 64 -14.75 5.34 -0.29
N CYS A 65 -14.21 6.06 -1.29
CA CYS A 65 -13.03 5.59 -2.02
C CYS A 65 -11.80 5.54 -1.13
N ALA A 66 -10.89 4.64 -1.44
CA ALA A 66 -9.62 4.51 -0.72
C ALA A 66 -8.54 3.98 -1.65
N ILE A 67 -7.30 4.25 -1.30
CA ILE A 67 -6.14 3.63 -1.93
C ILE A 67 -5.65 2.53 -1.00
N VAL A 68 -5.58 1.30 -1.49
CA VAL A 68 -5.13 0.13 -0.73
C VAL A 68 -3.73 -0.27 -1.19
N PHE A 69 -2.84 -0.48 -0.23
CA PHE A 69 -1.45 -0.87 -0.45
C PHE A 69 -1.26 -2.29 0.08
N GLU A 70 -0.72 -3.17 -0.76
CA GLU A 70 -0.44 -4.55 -0.37
C GLU A 70 1.03 -4.87 -0.64
N LEU A 71 1.79 -5.14 0.43
CA LEU A 71 3.17 -5.62 0.28
C LEU A 71 3.14 -7.09 -0.05
N ARG A 72 3.69 -7.45 -1.20
CA ARG A 72 3.75 -8.82 -1.70
C ARG A 72 5.18 -9.28 -1.83
N HIS A 73 5.40 -10.58 -1.64
CA HIS A 73 6.68 -11.19 -1.88
C HIS A 73 6.48 -12.52 -2.63
N TYR A 74 7.52 -12.95 -3.34
CA TYR A 74 7.49 -14.21 -4.07
C TYR A 74 7.79 -15.38 -3.16
N LYS A 75 6.98 -16.43 -3.24
CA LYS A 75 7.18 -17.69 -2.51
C LYS A 75 7.63 -18.76 -3.50
N PRO A 76 8.93 -19.13 -3.53
CA PRO A 76 9.47 -20.07 -4.51
C PRO A 76 8.79 -21.44 -4.45
N LEU A 77 8.52 -21.98 -3.26
CA LEU A 77 7.90 -23.28 -3.09
C LEU A 77 6.49 -23.33 -3.66
N ARG A 78 5.76 -22.22 -3.63
CA ARG A 78 4.40 -22.11 -4.16
C ARG A 78 4.36 -21.52 -5.56
N LYS A 79 5.50 -21.05 -6.07
CA LYS A 79 5.66 -20.39 -7.37
C LYS A 79 4.65 -19.27 -7.60
N LYS A 80 4.39 -18.45 -6.57
CA LYS A 80 3.46 -17.33 -6.66
C LYS A 80 3.80 -16.22 -5.68
N GLN A 81 3.27 -15.02 -5.97
CA GLN A 81 3.31 -13.92 -5.04
C GLN A 81 2.24 -14.09 -3.96
N SER A 82 2.53 -13.59 -2.77
CA SER A 82 1.63 -13.66 -1.64
C SER A 82 1.65 -12.32 -0.91
N VAL A 83 0.46 -11.86 -0.46
CA VAL A 83 0.35 -10.66 0.38
C VAL A 83 0.93 -10.98 1.75
N ARG A 84 1.79 -10.09 2.25
CA ARG A 84 2.39 -10.23 3.58
C ARG A 84 1.72 -9.32 4.59
N VAL A 85 1.55 -8.06 4.23
CA VAL A 85 0.89 -7.03 5.03
C VAL A 85 0.20 -6.05 4.10
N TRP A 86 -0.67 -5.19 4.65
CA TRP A 86 -1.39 -4.21 3.87
C TRP A 86 -1.66 -2.95 4.65
N SER A 87 -2.07 -1.92 3.95
CA SER A 87 -2.49 -0.66 4.53
C SER A 87 -3.48 0.02 3.58
N PHE A 88 -4.05 1.14 4.01
CA PHE A 88 -4.94 1.92 3.16
C PHE A 88 -4.94 3.38 3.58
N MET A 89 -5.47 4.20 2.69
CA MET A 89 -5.64 5.63 2.91
C MET A 89 -6.98 6.04 2.32
N ASP A 90 -7.88 6.55 3.17
CA ASP A 90 -9.21 6.99 2.73
C ASP A 90 -9.14 8.27 1.90
N LEU A 91 -10.14 8.50 1.05
CA LEU A 91 -10.23 9.69 0.21
C LEU A 91 -10.07 10.97 1.02
N GLU A 92 -10.69 11.04 2.19
CA GLU A 92 -10.61 12.19 3.08
C GLU A 92 -9.18 12.49 3.53
N GLU A 93 -8.33 11.44 3.60
CA GLU A 93 -6.93 11.59 3.98
C GLU A 93 -6.07 12.10 2.82
N PHE A 94 -6.31 11.63 1.60
CA PHE A 94 -5.43 11.99 0.49
C PHE A 94 -5.94 13.11 -0.41
N ARG A 95 -7.20 13.51 -0.27
CA ARG A 95 -7.79 14.57 -1.10
C ARG A 95 -7.07 15.91 -0.93
N ASP A 96 -6.81 16.29 0.31
CA ASP A 96 -6.29 17.60 0.67
C ASP A 96 -4.86 17.60 1.20
N LYS A 97 -4.19 16.44 1.15
CA LYS A 97 -2.82 16.30 1.65
C LYS A 97 -1.84 16.08 0.52
N GLU A 98 -0.67 16.68 0.66
CA GLU A 98 0.49 16.42 -0.18
C GLU A 98 1.70 16.16 0.70
N GLY A 99 2.72 15.49 0.14
CA GLY A 99 3.95 15.23 0.84
C GLY A 99 3.98 13.85 1.48
N ALA A 100 4.89 13.68 2.44
CA ALA A 100 5.15 12.40 3.07
C ALA A 100 4.08 12.03 4.10
N ILE A 101 3.60 10.80 4.03
CA ILE A 101 2.60 10.25 4.95
C ILE A 101 3.09 8.88 5.40
N ALA A 102 2.93 8.59 6.69
CA ALA A 102 3.19 7.28 7.28
C ALA A 102 1.86 6.59 7.59
N LEU A 103 1.67 5.39 7.03
CA LEU A 103 0.45 4.61 7.20
C LEU A 103 0.71 3.39 8.09
N GLU A 104 -0.22 3.07 8.98
CA GLU A 104 -0.14 1.88 9.82
C GLU A 104 -0.16 0.62 8.97
N ILE A 105 0.53 -0.42 9.44
CA ILE A 105 0.63 -1.70 8.75
C ILE A 105 -0.31 -2.70 9.43
N TYR A 106 -1.18 -3.31 8.63
CA TYR A 106 -2.16 -4.29 9.11
C TYR A 106 -1.78 -5.71 8.68
N ALA A 107 -2.17 -6.68 9.53
CA ALA A 107 -1.98 -8.10 9.24
C ALA A 107 -2.92 -8.54 8.12
N LYS A 108 -2.43 -9.45 7.26
CA LYS A 108 -3.23 -10.08 6.20
C LYS A 108 -4.40 -10.89 6.78
N PRO A 109 -5.46 -11.14 6.00
CA PRO A 109 -5.67 -10.72 4.62
C PRO A 109 -6.11 -9.27 4.50
N ALA A 110 -5.86 -8.66 3.35
CA ALA A 110 -6.36 -7.33 3.05
C ALA A 110 -7.89 -7.34 2.98
N ASP A 111 -8.50 -6.30 3.54
CA ASP A 111 -9.95 -6.12 3.47
C ASP A 111 -10.26 -4.80 2.75
N TYR A 112 -10.71 -4.90 1.51
CA TYR A 112 -11.00 -3.70 0.70
C TYR A 112 -12.22 -2.92 1.19
N LEU A 113 -13.04 -3.53 2.06
CA LEU A 113 -14.14 -2.84 2.75
C LEU A 113 -13.65 -2.09 3.98
N ARG A 114 -12.45 -2.37 4.44
CA ARG A 114 -11.80 -1.70 5.56
C ARG A 114 -12.65 -1.71 6.84
N ARG A 115 -13.28 -2.87 7.12
CA ARG A 115 -14.12 -3.04 8.31
C ARG A 115 -13.25 -3.01 9.57
N PRO A 116 -13.71 -2.39 10.67
CA PRO A 116 -12.90 -2.30 11.89
C PRO A 116 -12.35 -3.63 12.39
N ARG A 117 -13.10 -4.72 12.28
CA ARG A 117 -12.68 -6.04 12.72
C ARG A 117 -11.48 -6.61 11.96
N SER A 118 -11.21 -6.12 10.76
CA SER A 118 -10.09 -6.58 9.93
C SER A 118 -8.85 -5.71 10.07
N LEU A 119 -8.93 -4.59 10.80
CA LEU A 119 -7.84 -3.64 10.98
C LEU A 119 -7.00 -4.04 12.19
N ARG A 120 -6.28 -5.16 12.07
CA ARG A 120 -5.40 -5.66 13.12
C ARG A 120 -3.98 -5.27 12.82
N LEU A 121 -3.37 -4.48 13.68
CA LEU A 121 -1.99 -4.06 13.53
C LEU A 121 -1.07 -5.28 13.42
N PHE A 122 -0.16 -5.24 12.47
CA PHE A 122 0.81 -6.31 12.27
C PHE A 122 1.80 -6.41 13.41
N SER A 123 2.16 -5.30 14.03
CA SER A 123 3.16 -5.24 15.09
C SER A 123 2.72 -4.29 16.21
N ARG A 124 3.08 -4.63 17.45
CA ARG A 124 2.88 -3.73 18.61
C ARG A 124 3.80 -2.51 18.54
N LYS A 125 4.99 -2.68 17.96
CA LYS A 125 5.90 -1.56 17.71
C LYS A 125 5.43 -0.87 16.44
N PRO A 126 5.43 0.48 16.39
CA PRO A 126 4.99 1.18 15.20
C PRO A 126 5.92 0.89 14.02
N LEU A 127 5.34 0.26 13.00
CA LEU A 127 5.94 0.07 11.68
C LEU A 127 5.00 0.74 10.68
N TYR A 128 5.56 1.34 9.62
CA TYR A 128 4.77 2.14 8.70
C TYR A 128 5.10 1.85 7.25
N PHE A 129 4.06 1.99 6.38
CA PHE A 129 4.25 2.29 4.98
C PHE A 129 4.55 3.78 4.85
N HIS A 130 5.65 4.13 4.23
CA HIS A 130 6.02 5.51 3.96
C HIS A 130 5.72 5.83 2.50
N VAL A 131 4.77 6.71 2.27
CA VAL A 131 4.34 7.12 0.93
C VAL A 131 4.45 8.63 0.81
N THR A 132 4.59 9.11 -0.43
CA THR A 132 4.57 10.53 -0.74
C THR A 132 3.49 10.80 -1.76
N LEU A 133 2.63 11.75 -1.47
CA LEU A 133 1.52 12.15 -2.34
C LEU A 133 1.87 13.37 -3.15
N HIS A 134 1.62 13.30 -4.46
CA HIS A 134 1.73 14.42 -5.38
C HIS A 134 0.42 14.57 -6.12
N HIS A 135 -0.20 15.73 -6.01
CA HIS A 135 -1.38 16.07 -6.78
C HIS A 135 -0.97 16.77 -8.07
N ARG A 136 -1.53 16.30 -9.19
CA ARG A 136 -1.35 16.99 -10.46
C ARG A 136 -2.41 18.06 -10.56
N HIS A 137 -1.97 19.29 -10.75
CA HIS A 137 -2.86 20.43 -11.00
C HIS A 137 -2.79 20.73 -12.50
N PHE A 138 -3.96 20.74 -13.12
CA PHE A 138 -4.10 21.08 -14.52
C PHE A 138 -4.72 22.45 -14.68
#